data_df0f33a0103f4b72b7a0ab31a9d186b7
#
_entry.id   df0f33a0103f4b72b7a0ab31a9d186b7
#
_cell.length_a   1.000
_cell.length_b   1.000
_cell.length_c   1.000
_cell.angle_alpha   90.00
_cell.angle_beta   90.00
_cell.angle_gamma   90.00
#
_symmetry.space_group_name_H-M   'P 1'
#
loop_
_entity.id
_entity.type
_entity.pdbx_description
1 polymer ?
#
loop_
_entity_poly.entity_id
_entity_poly.type
_entity_poly.pdbx_seq_one_letter_code
_entity_poly.pdbx_strand_id
1 'polypeptide(L)'
;IRKGMSFMTNAISQNLQEAGYEISYCMPSVAELEAHKKDAEVYVFYLGKFVADISDVLVYLKDICLEEEKSLVLLGNPVELAAVDEYIPEAFVAWRFERPFDIKKLIAALDRLLKASDDAARRKNILLVDDDGAFLKMVKGWLSEKYHVTIVNSGAQALMYVADNTPDLILLDYDMPVTSGPQVLGMLRSETKVGNIPVIFLTGKGDRESVLQVLT
;
A
#
# COMPACT_ATOMS: atom_id res chain seq x y z
N ILE A 1 -14.40 32.56 -5.06
CA ILE A 1 -14.53 32.25 -3.60
C ILE A 1 -15.56 31.15 -3.51
N ARG A 2 -15.14 29.86 -3.41
CA ARG A 2 -16.06 28.76 -3.11
C ARG A 2 -16.50 28.88 -1.66
N LYS A 3 -17.83 28.92 -1.42
CA LYS A 3 -18.46 28.93 -0.10
C LYS A 3 -17.92 27.74 0.72
N GLY A 4 -17.15 28.00 1.78
CA GLY A 4 -16.70 26.98 2.75
C GLY A 4 -15.19 26.88 2.99
N MET A 5 -14.33 27.44 2.15
CA MET A 5 -12.88 27.39 2.38
C MET A 5 -12.43 28.58 3.26
N SER A 6 -11.65 28.27 4.30
CA SER A 6 -11.05 29.33 5.13
C SER A 6 -9.89 30.00 4.37
N PHE A 7 -9.56 31.25 4.77
CA PHE A 7 -8.39 31.94 4.23
C PHE A 7 -7.10 31.11 4.36
N MET A 8 -6.98 30.36 5.47
CA MET A 8 -5.81 29.51 5.73
C MET A 8 -5.72 28.31 4.78
N THR A 9 -6.85 27.64 4.50
CA THR A 9 -6.83 26.51 3.57
C THR A 9 -6.51 26.95 2.16
N ASN A 10 -6.98 28.12 1.73
CA ASN A 10 -6.61 28.70 0.44
C ASN A 10 -5.11 29.02 0.36
N ALA A 11 -4.54 29.64 1.41
CA ALA A 11 -3.11 29.95 1.44
C ALA A 11 -2.23 28.71 1.42
N ILE A 12 -2.61 27.65 2.15
CA ILE A 12 -1.91 26.35 2.13
C ILE A 12 -1.95 25.78 0.73
N SER A 13 -3.13 25.71 0.13
CA SER A 13 -3.32 25.16 -1.21
C SER A 13 -2.53 25.90 -2.29
N GLN A 14 -2.49 27.22 -2.24
CA GLN A 14 -1.71 28.03 -3.18
C GLN A 14 -0.22 27.69 -3.07
N ASN A 15 0.34 27.65 -1.85
CA ASN A 15 1.73 27.29 -1.64
C ASN A 15 2.06 25.87 -2.13
N LEU A 16 1.15 24.92 -1.94
CA LEU A 16 1.32 23.54 -2.43
C LEU A 16 1.27 23.50 -3.96
N GLN A 17 0.36 24.24 -4.61
CA GLN A 17 0.30 24.34 -6.06
C GLN A 17 1.56 25.00 -6.64
N GLU A 18 2.08 26.05 -6.01
CA GLU A 18 3.36 26.68 -6.38
C GLU A 18 4.54 25.72 -6.23
N ALA A 19 4.45 24.77 -5.30
CA ALA A 19 5.43 23.69 -5.13
C ALA A 19 5.26 22.53 -6.15
N GLY A 20 4.25 22.59 -7.03
CA GLY A 20 4.04 21.63 -8.10
C GLY A 20 3.06 20.49 -7.79
N TYR A 21 2.33 20.55 -6.66
CA TYR A 21 1.33 19.54 -6.35
C TYR A 21 0.02 19.78 -7.09
N GLU A 22 -0.57 18.70 -7.58
CA GLU A 22 -1.96 18.69 -8.02
C GLU A 22 -2.87 18.56 -6.81
N ILE A 23 -3.85 19.46 -6.65
CA ILE A 23 -4.69 19.54 -5.45
C ILE A 23 -6.16 19.41 -5.81
N SER A 24 -6.79 18.39 -5.23
CA SER A 24 -8.24 18.25 -5.19
C SER A 24 -8.79 18.71 -3.85
N TYR A 25 -9.91 19.39 -3.88
CA TYR A 25 -10.60 19.86 -2.68
C TYR A 25 -11.80 19.00 -2.39
N CYS A 26 -11.92 18.60 -1.13
CA CYS A 26 -13.03 17.83 -0.64
C CYS A 26 -13.64 18.52 0.58
N MET A 27 -14.95 18.62 0.63
CA MET A 27 -15.66 19.06 1.85
C MET A 27 -15.63 17.90 2.86
N PRO A 28 -15.58 18.20 4.18
CA PRO A 28 -15.56 17.16 5.20
C PRO A 28 -16.94 16.47 5.31
N SER A 29 -17.24 15.61 4.36
CA SER A 29 -18.42 14.73 4.37
C SER A 29 -18.06 13.37 3.80
N VAL A 30 -18.71 12.32 4.27
CA VAL A 30 -18.48 10.94 3.80
C VAL A 30 -18.72 10.81 2.30
N ALA A 31 -19.76 11.48 1.77
CA ALA A 31 -20.09 11.42 0.33
C ALA A 31 -19.01 12.06 -0.55
N GLU A 32 -18.43 13.17 -0.13
CA GLU A 32 -17.32 13.83 -0.84
C GLU A 32 -16.04 13.01 -0.78
N LEU A 33 -15.72 12.44 0.39
CA LEU A 33 -14.57 11.56 0.53
C LEU A 33 -14.69 10.32 -0.37
N GLU A 34 -15.85 9.67 -0.39
CA GLU A 34 -16.11 8.53 -1.27
C GLU A 34 -15.97 8.88 -2.75
N ALA A 35 -16.48 10.04 -3.17
CA ALA A 35 -16.40 10.49 -4.55
C ALA A 35 -14.94 10.71 -5.01
N HIS A 36 -14.05 11.11 -4.08
CA HIS A 36 -12.67 11.48 -4.36
C HIS A 36 -11.62 10.48 -3.83
N LYS A 37 -12.04 9.32 -3.32
CA LYS A 37 -11.11 8.38 -2.68
C LYS A 37 -9.99 7.84 -3.58
N LYS A 38 -10.20 7.84 -4.89
CA LYS A 38 -9.21 7.38 -5.87
C LYS A 38 -8.32 8.50 -6.42
N ASP A 39 -8.66 9.76 -6.14
CA ASP A 39 -8.01 10.92 -6.78
C ASP A 39 -6.75 11.36 -6.04
N ALA A 40 -6.57 10.94 -4.80
CA ALA A 40 -5.45 11.40 -3.97
C ALA A 40 -4.68 10.25 -3.32
N GLU A 41 -3.38 10.38 -3.21
CA GLU A 41 -2.49 9.48 -2.47
C GLU A 41 -2.28 9.95 -1.02
N VAL A 42 -2.41 11.26 -0.79
CA VAL A 42 -2.25 11.86 0.52
C VAL A 42 -3.42 12.78 0.83
N TYR A 43 -4.04 12.56 1.98
CA TYR A 43 -5.05 13.45 2.53
C TYR A 43 -4.40 14.43 3.50
N VAL A 44 -4.56 15.74 3.21
CA VAL A 44 -4.17 16.81 4.13
C VAL A 44 -5.43 17.39 4.76
N PHE A 45 -5.69 17.03 6.02
CA PHE A 45 -6.93 17.42 6.71
C PHE A 45 -6.68 18.60 7.64
N TYR A 46 -7.32 19.72 7.34
CA TYR A 46 -7.26 20.93 8.17
C TYR A 46 -8.37 20.90 9.21
N LEU A 47 -7.99 20.75 10.48
CA LEU A 47 -8.91 20.66 11.60
C LEU A 47 -9.51 22.05 11.95
N GLY A 48 -10.77 22.04 12.35
CA GLY A 48 -11.51 23.19 12.88
C GLY A 48 -11.98 22.95 14.29
N LYS A 49 -12.64 23.95 14.87
CA LYS A 49 -13.04 23.98 16.29
C LYS A 49 -14.01 22.87 16.74
N PHE A 50 -14.67 22.19 15.83
CA PHE A 50 -15.75 21.22 16.12
C PHE A 50 -15.39 19.83 15.59
N VAL A 51 -14.34 19.24 16.13
CA VAL A 51 -13.87 17.90 15.73
C VAL A 51 -14.95 16.84 16.00
N ALA A 52 -15.69 16.95 17.08
CA ALA A 52 -16.76 16.01 17.42
C ALA A 52 -17.93 16.00 16.41
N ASP A 53 -18.19 17.13 15.74
CA ASP A 53 -19.29 17.25 14.78
C ASP A 53 -19.00 16.52 13.45
N ILE A 54 -17.75 16.08 13.25
CA ILE A 54 -17.29 15.38 12.05
C ILE A 54 -16.71 14.00 12.38
N SER A 55 -17.16 13.40 13.47
CA SER A 55 -16.67 12.09 13.94
C SER A 55 -16.83 10.99 12.91
N ASP A 56 -17.95 10.93 12.22
CA ASP A 56 -18.24 10.01 11.14
C ASP A 56 -17.28 10.19 9.92
N VAL A 57 -16.95 11.43 9.61
CA VAL A 57 -15.99 11.77 8.55
C VAL A 57 -14.59 11.31 8.93
N LEU A 58 -14.18 11.50 10.19
CA LEU A 58 -12.86 11.09 10.67
C LEU A 58 -12.70 9.56 10.67
N VAL A 59 -13.71 8.85 11.16
CA VAL A 59 -13.73 7.38 11.10
C VAL A 59 -13.63 6.89 9.67
N TYR A 60 -14.46 7.45 8.77
CA TYR A 60 -14.46 7.08 7.37
C TYR A 60 -13.13 7.40 6.67
N LEU A 61 -12.53 8.56 6.97
CA LEU A 61 -11.21 8.95 6.44
C LEU A 61 -10.12 7.96 6.88
N LYS A 62 -10.16 7.51 8.13
CA LYS A 62 -9.25 6.46 8.63
C LYS A 62 -9.43 5.17 7.83
N ASP A 63 -10.68 4.75 7.60
CA ASP A 63 -10.97 3.50 6.88
C ASP A 63 -10.50 3.57 5.42
N ILE A 64 -10.75 4.68 4.71
CA ILE A 64 -10.18 4.90 3.35
C ILE A 64 -8.64 4.82 3.37
N CYS A 65 -7.99 5.49 4.32
CA CYS A 65 -6.53 5.47 4.39
C CYS A 65 -5.97 4.06 4.60
N LEU A 66 -6.70 3.21 5.34
CA LEU A 66 -6.34 1.81 5.55
C LEU A 66 -6.59 0.94 4.32
N GLU A 67 -7.78 1.04 3.72
CA GLU A 67 -8.21 0.21 2.60
C GLU A 67 -7.45 0.51 1.32
N GLU A 68 -7.18 1.78 1.06
CA GLU A 68 -6.55 2.27 -0.18
C GLU A 68 -5.05 2.59 0.01
N GLU A 69 -4.46 2.23 1.16
CA GLU A 69 -3.05 2.50 1.50
C GLU A 69 -2.65 3.98 1.36
N LYS A 70 -3.57 4.90 1.72
CA LYS A 70 -3.34 6.34 1.61
C LYS A 70 -2.71 6.92 2.88
N SER A 71 -1.97 7.99 2.73
CA SER A 71 -1.37 8.71 3.86
C SER A 71 -2.25 9.84 4.36
N LEU A 72 -2.32 10.02 5.68
CA LEU A 72 -3.05 11.10 6.34
C LEU A 72 -2.11 12.08 7.03
N VAL A 73 -2.28 13.35 6.72
CA VAL A 73 -1.61 14.46 7.38
C VAL A 73 -2.64 15.36 8.06
N LEU A 74 -2.47 15.61 9.34
CA LEU A 74 -3.37 16.46 10.13
C LEU A 74 -2.75 17.83 10.40
N LEU A 75 -3.53 18.90 10.19
CA LEU A 75 -3.16 20.27 10.50
C LEU A 75 -4.15 20.84 11.53
N GLY A 76 -3.70 21.16 12.73
CA GLY A 76 -4.59 21.63 13.80
C GLY A 76 -3.85 22.37 14.91
N ASN A 77 -4.60 22.87 15.90
CA ASN A 77 -4.02 23.27 17.16
C ASN A 77 -3.91 22.05 18.11
N PRO A 78 -3.20 22.14 19.25
CA PRO A 78 -3.01 21.00 20.16
C PRO A 78 -4.33 20.36 20.64
N VAL A 79 -5.34 21.16 20.89
CA VAL A 79 -6.65 20.69 21.39
C VAL A 79 -7.40 19.92 20.28
N GLU A 80 -7.38 20.44 19.06
CA GLU A 80 -8.00 19.80 17.91
C GLU A 80 -7.29 18.49 17.55
N LEU A 81 -5.97 18.47 17.56
CA LEU A 81 -5.17 17.27 17.32
C LEU A 81 -5.42 16.19 18.37
N ALA A 82 -5.48 16.57 19.66
CA ALA A 82 -5.80 15.64 20.73
C ALA A 82 -7.23 15.09 20.64
N ALA A 83 -8.20 15.91 20.21
CA ALA A 83 -9.58 15.45 20.03
C ALA A 83 -9.75 14.43 18.89
N VAL A 84 -8.86 14.45 17.89
CA VAL A 84 -8.88 13.44 16.78
C VAL A 84 -8.46 12.07 17.27
N ASP A 85 -7.66 11.95 18.33
CA ASP A 85 -7.15 10.67 18.82
C ASP A 85 -8.25 9.69 19.27
N GLU A 86 -9.43 10.20 19.61
CA GLU A 86 -10.61 9.39 19.92
C GLU A 86 -11.13 8.63 18.67
N TYR A 87 -10.90 9.14 17.46
CA TYR A 87 -11.43 8.61 16.20
C TYR A 87 -10.36 7.97 15.33
N ILE A 88 -9.17 8.58 15.30
CA ILE A 88 -8.04 8.15 14.48
C ILE A 88 -6.81 7.97 15.37
N PRO A 89 -6.44 6.73 15.74
CA PRO A 89 -5.24 6.47 16.52
C PRO A 89 -3.98 7.03 15.84
N GLU A 90 -3.02 7.49 16.63
CA GLU A 90 -1.80 8.13 16.15
C GLU A 90 -1.04 7.32 15.09
N ALA A 91 -1.05 5.99 15.20
CA ALA A 91 -0.40 5.08 14.26
C ALA A 91 -0.91 5.18 12.81
N PHE A 92 -2.12 5.74 12.59
CA PHE A 92 -2.71 5.93 11.26
C PHE A 92 -2.47 7.33 10.68
N VAL A 93 -1.79 8.20 11.42
CA VAL A 93 -1.49 9.57 10.99
C VAL A 93 -0.01 9.66 10.62
N ALA A 94 0.28 9.89 9.35
CA ALA A 94 1.65 9.98 8.87
C ALA A 94 2.40 11.19 9.45
N TRP A 95 1.72 12.35 9.51
CA TRP A 95 2.28 13.59 10.07
C TRP A 95 1.21 14.43 10.77
N ARG A 96 1.61 15.09 11.84
CA ARG A 96 0.80 16.10 12.56
C ARG A 96 1.54 17.42 12.57
N PHE A 97 0.88 18.49 12.15
CA PHE A 97 1.40 19.83 12.17
C PHE A 97 0.56 20.71 13.09
N GLU A 98 1.20 21.21 14.11
CA GLU A 98 0.62 22.14 15.06
C GLU A 98 0.65 23.57 14.51
N ARG A 99 -0.48 24.27 14.56
CA ARG A 99 -0.57 25.66 14.11
C ARG A 99 -0.05 26.62 15.17
N PRO A 100 0.79 27.64 14.82
CA PRO A 100 1.29 27.93 13.47
C PRO A 100 2.43 27.00 13.05
N PHE A 101 2.46 26.55 11.80
CA PHE A 101 3.51 25.68 11.24
C PHE A 101 4.21 26.32 10.04
N ASP A 102 5.42 25.84 9.76
CA ASP A 102 6.18 26.21 8.58
C ASP A 102 5.70 25.41 7.37
N ILE A 103 5.25 26.11 6.32
CA ILE A 103 4.78 25.48 5.08
C ILE A 103 5.88 24.65 4.39
N LYS A 104 7.14 25.03 4.53
CA LYS A 104 8.27 24.27 3.98
C LYS A 104 8.42 22.90 4.63
N LYS A 105 8.08 22.78 5.93
CA LYS A 105 8.07 21.50 6.64
C LYS A 105 6.93 20.61 6.15
N LEU A 106 5.76 21.17 5.88
CA LEU A 106 4.65 20.43 5.27
C LEU A 106 5.02 19.92 3.89
N ILE A 107 5.57 20.77 3.02
CA ILE A 107 6.05 20.38 1.69
C ILE A 107 7.06 19.24 1.79
N ALA A 108 8.08 19.35 2.65
CA ALA A 108 9.08 18.30 2.82
C ALA A 108 8.48 16.96 3.35
N ALA A 109 7.44 17.02 4.17
CA ALA A 109 6.73 15.81 4.61
C ALA A 109 5.95 15.17 3.47
N LEU A 110 5.23 15.96 2.67
CA LEU A 110 4.50 15.48 1.49
C LEU A 110 5.44 14.85 0.46
N ASP A 111 6.59 15.48 0.17
CA ASP A 111 7.62 14.91 -0.72
C ASP A 111 8.09 13.53 -0.25
N ARG A 112 8.26 13.35 1.07
CA ARG A 112 8.68 12.05 1.62
C ARG A 112 7.58 10.99 1.47
N LEU A 113 6.32 11.37 1.73
CA LEU A 113 5.18 10.45 1.62
C LEU A 113 4.96 10.00 0.17
N LEU A 114 4.98 10.94 -0.78
CA LEU A 114 4.80 10.64 -2.19
C LEU A 114 5.95 9.81 -2.77
N LYS A 115 7.20 10.10 -2.37
CA LYS A 115 8.34 9.24 -2.75
C LYS A 115 8.20 7.83 -2.19
N ALA A 116 7.77 7.69 -0.94
CA ALA A 116 7.58 6.37 -0.34
C ALA A 116 6.45 5.59 -1.04
N SER A 117 5.36 6.27 -1.43
CA SER A 117 4.27 5.70 -2.23
C SER A 117 4.74 5.27 -3.61
N ASP A 118 5.45 6.14 -4.33
CA ASP A 118 6.05 5.85 -5.64
C ASP A 118 7.02 4.66 -5.59
N ASP A 119 7.89 4.63 -4.58
CA ASP A 119 8.84 3.54 -4.39
C ASP A 119 8.09 2.23 -4.06
N ALA A 120 7.03 2.30 -3.27
CA ALA A 120 6.17 1.15 -2.99
C ALA A 120 5.46 0.67 -4.27
N ALA A 121 4.85 1.57 -5.05
CA ALA A 121 4.16 1.23 -6.30
C ALA A 121 5.09 0.63 -7.37
N ARG A 122 6.38 0.99 -7.33
CA ARG A 122 7.40 0.43 -8.24
C ARG A 122 8.00 -0.89 -7.78
N ARG A 123 7.70 -1.32 -6.55
CA ARG A 123 8.20 -2.61 -6.07
C ARG A 123 7.65 -3.74 -6.92
N LYS A 124 8.55 -4.66 -7.26
CA LYS A 124 8.18 -5.87 -8.00
C LYS A 124 7.38 -6.83 -7.13
N ASN A 125 6.38 -7.45 -7.72
CA ASN A 125 5.50 -8.42 -7.07
C ASN A 125 6.13 -9.81 -7.14
N ILE A 126 6.36 -10.42 -6.00
CA ILE A 126 6.87 -11.79 -5.87
C ILE A 126 5.77 -12.67 -5.29
N LEU A 127 5.46 -13.75 -5.98
CA LEU A 127 4.65 -14.84 -5.44
C LEU A 127 5.60 -15.89 -4.85
N LEU A 128 5.48 -16.15 -3.55
CA LEU A 128 6.25 -17.17 -2.83
C LEU A 128 5.33 -18.35 -2.51
N VAL A 129 5.70 -19.53 -2.98
CA VAL A 129 4.90 -20.77 -2.91
C VAL A 129 5.71 -21.84 -2.19
N ASP A 130 5.23 -22.30 -1.04
CA ASP A 130 5.88 -23.31 -0.20
C ASP A 130 4.87 -23.86 0.79
N ASP A 131 4.89 -25.12 1.14
CA ASP A 131 3.94 -25.69 2.11
C ASP A 131 4.35 -25.43 3.58
N ASP A 132 5.60 -25.02 3.83
CA ASP A 132 6.05 -24.60 5.16
C ASP A 132 5.69 -23.13 5.45
N GLY A 133 4.63 -22.94 6.25
CA GLY A 133 4.19 -21.60 6.65
C GLY A 133 5.21 -20.82 7.49
N ALA A 134 6.14 -21.47 8.19
CA ALA A 134 7.21 -20.82 8.94
C ALA A 134 8.28 -20.27 8.00
N PHE A 135 8.68 -21.07 7.02
CA PHE A 135 9.59 -20.67 5.95
C PHE A 135 9.03 -19.51 5.12
N LEU A 136 7.75 -19.60 4.72
CA LEU A 136 7.06 -18.52 4.00
C LEU A 136 7.14 -17.18 4.76
N LYS A 137 6.84 -17.18 6.06
CA LYS A 137 6.89 -15.95 6.88
C LYS A 137 8.31 -15.40 7.00
N MET A 138 9.30 -16.26 7.17
CA MET A 138 10.69 -15.87 7.28
C MET A 138 11.20 -15.23 5.98
N VAL A 139 10.99 -15.88 4.84
CA VAL A 139 11.43 -15.37 3.52
C VAL A 139 10.68 -14.09 3.16
N LYS A 140 9.36 -14.04 3.42
CA LYS A 140 8.58 -12.80 3.26
C LYS A 140 9.20 -11.67 4.06
N GLY A 141 9.59 -11.90 5.33
CA GLY A 141 10.24 -10.90 6.17
C GLY A 141 11.51 -10.32 5.54
N TRP A 142 12.33 -11.16 4.91
CA TRP A 142 13.56 -10.71 4.25
C TRP A 142 13.32 -9.93 2.96
N LEU A 143 12.30 -10.28 2.19
CA LEU A 143 12.04 -9.71 0.87
C LEU A 143 11.13 -8.48 0.92
N SER A 144 10.27 -8.33 1.94
CA SER A 144 9.25 -7.27 2.01
C SER A 144 9.81 -5.85 2.12
N GLU A 145 11.09 -5.70 2.47
CA GLU A 145 11.76 -4.38 2.43
C GLU A 145 11.84 -3.81 1.00
N LYS A 146 11.99 -4.68 -0.01
CA LYS A 146 12.25 -4.28 -1.41
C LYS A 146 11.16 -4.70 -2.38
N TYR A 147 10.32 -5.66 -2.02
CA TYR A 147 9.36 -6.29 -2.91
C TYR A 147 7.98 -6.39 -2.24
N HIS A 148 6.93 -6.40 -3.06
CA HIS A 148 5.62 -6.87 -2.62
C HIS A 148 5.61 -8.40 -2.65
N VAL A 149 5.47 -9.04 -1.50
CA VAL A 149 5.54 -10.50 -1.39
C VAL A 149 4.19 -11.05 -0.98
N THR A 150 3.56 -11.76 -1.89
CA THR A 150 2.38 -12.60 -1.61
C THR A 150 2.83 -14.01 -1.34
N ILE A 151 2.32 -14.62 -0.26
CA ILE A 151 2.62 -16.00 0.12
C ILE A 151 1.39 -16.86 -0.08
N VAL A 152 1.61 -18.06 -0.62
CA VAL A 152 0.59 -19.12 -0.74
C VAL A 152 1.21 -20.45 -0.34
N ASN A 153 0.42 -21.35 0.23
CA ASN A 153 0.93 -22.58 0.83
C ASN A 153 0.65 -23.85 0.01
N SER A 154 0.29 -23.70 -1.26
CA SER A 154 0.06 -24.85 -2.15
C SER A 154 0.08 -24.44 -3.61
N GLY A 155 0.34 -25.40 -4.51
CA GLY A 155 0.27 -25.21 -5.95
C GLY A 155 -1.11 -24.77 -6.43
N ALA A 156 -2.18 -25.30 -5.84
CA ALA A 156 -3.55 -24.90 -6.17
C ALA A 156 -3.80 -23.41 -5.88
N GLN A 157 -3.36 -22.91 -4.72
CA GLN A 157 -3.46 -21.49 -4.40
C GLN A 157 -2.61 -20.62 -5.32
N ALA A 158 -1.44 -21.11 -5.73
CA ALA A 158 -0.59 -20.39 -6.68
C ALA A 158 -1.31 -20.21 -8.03
N LEU A 159 -1.94 -21.27 -8.56
CA LEU A 159 -2.72 -21.21 -9.81
C LEU A 159 -3.94 -20.28 -9.69
N MET A 160 -4.65 -20.31 -8.57
CA MET A 160 -5.76 -19.39 -8.30
C MET A 160 -5.29 -17.94 -8.26
N TYR A 161 -4.16 -17.68 -7.60
CA TYR A 161 -3.61 -16.32 -7.49
C TYR A 161 -3.26 -15.74 -8.87
N VAL A 162 -2.57 -16.51 -9.71
CA VAL A 162 -2.12 -16.03 -11.02
C VAL A 162 -3.26 -15.91 -12.05
N ALA A 163 -4.44 -16.47 -11.79
CA ALA A 163 -5.61 -16.27 -12.64
C ALA A 163 -6.04 -14.78 -12.68
N ASP A 164 -5.92 -14.09 -11.54
CA ASP A 164 -6.33 -12.70 -11.37
C ASP A 164 -5.15 -11.72 -11.26
N ASN A 165 -3.93 -12.23 -10.96
CA ASN A 165 -2.75 -11.42 -10.69
C ASN A 165 -1.57 -11.85 -11.57
N THR A 166 -0.70 -10.90 -11.89
CA THR A 166 0.51 -11.16 -12.66
C THR A 166 1.75 -10.78 -11.84
N PRO A 167 2.35 -11.72 -11.08
CA PRO A 167 3.60 -11.44 -10.37
C PRO A 167 4.77 -11.27 -11.34
N ASP A 168 5.77 -10.50 -10.95
CA ASP A 168 7.00 -10.33 -11.71
C ASP A 168 7.96 -11.52 -11.57
N LEU A 169 7.83 -12.29 -10.49
CA LEU A 169 8.64 -13.46 -10.18
C LEU A 169 7.84 -14.43 -9.32
N ILE A 170 8.01 -15.71 -9.56
CA ILE A 170 7.49 -16.79 -8.70
C ILE A 170 8.69 -17.49 -8.05
N LEU A 171 8.73 -17.56 -6.74
CA LEU A 171 9.59 -18.42 -5.94
C LEU A 171 8.76 -19.65 -5.56
N LEU A 172 9.16 -20.82 -6.01
CA LEU A 172 8.36 -22.03 -5.96
C LEU A 172 9.14 -23.16 -5.31
N ASP A 173 8.61 -23.69 -4.21
CA ASP A 173 9.20 -24.90 -3.64
C ASP A 173 9.08 -26.08 -4.61
N TYR A 174 10.13 -26.92 -4.60
CA TYR A 174 10.23 -28.08 -5.46
C TYR A 174 9.36 -29.25 -4.97
N ASP A 175 9.40 -29.52 -3.66
CA ASP A 175 8.80 -30.70 -3.04
C ASP A 175 7.55 -30.35 -2.20
N MET A 176 6.44 -30.04 -2.83
CA MET A 176 5.17 -29.77 -2.13
C MET A 176 4.23 -30.99 -2.14
N PRO A 177 3.42 -31.16 -1.09
CA PRO A 177 2.38 -32.17 -1.07
C PRO A 177 1.34 -31.98 -2.20
N VAL A 178 0.77 -33.08 -2.69
CA VAL A 178 -0.32 -33.12 -3.70
C VAL A 178 0.14 -32.70 -5.10
N THR A 179 0.78 -31.54 -5.24
CA THR A 179 1.25 -31.01 -6.53
C THR A 179 2.66 -30.46 -6.35
N SER A 180 3.63 -31.11 -6.95
CA SER A 180 5.04 -30.70 -6.88
C SER A 180 5.29 -29.40 -7.66
N GLY A 181 6.37 -28.71 -7.32
CA GLY A 181 6.80 -27.49 -8.03
C GLY A 181 6.89 -27.65 -9.54
N PRO A 182 7.53 -28.69 -10.08
CA PRO A 182 7.56 -28.95 -11.53
C PRO A 182 6.18 -29.11 -12.16
N GLN A 183 5.23 -29.74 -11.47
CA GLN A 183 3.86 -29.87 -11.96
C GLN A 183 3.15 -28.50 -12.00
N VAL A 184 3.32 -27.69 -10.96
CA VAL A 184 2.81 -26.30 -10.94
C VAL A 184 3.41 -25.48 -12.07
N LEU A 185 4.73 -25.60 -12.31
CA LEU A 185 5.39 -24.92 -13.43
C LEU A 185 4.81 -25.35 -14.77
N GLY A 186 4.58 -26.64 -14.99
CA GLY A 186 3.96 -27.15 -16.21
C GLY A 186 2.58 -26.54 -16.46
N MET A 187 1.75 -26.43 -15.41
CA MET A 187 0.43 -25.78 -15.50
C MET A 187 0.55 -24.29 -15.78
N LEU A 188 1.47 -23.58 -15.13
CA LEU A 188 1.73 -22.16 -15.38
C LEU A 188 2.18 -21.91 -16.83
N ARG A 189 3.03 -22.75 -17.38
CA ARG A 189 3.54 -22.63 -18.76
C ARG A 189 2.46 -22.88 -19.81
N SER A 190 1.40 -23.59 -19.48
CA SER A 190 0.25 -23.80 -20.39
C SER A 190 -0.70 -22.59 -20.45
N GLU A 191 -0.60 -21.67 -19.50
CA GLU A 191 -1.44 -20.47 -19.43
C GLU A 191 -0.83 -19.30 -20.21
N THR A 192 -1.56 -18.76 -21.17
CA THR A 192 -1.07 -17.73 -22.11
C THR A 192 -0.66 -16.42 -21.41
N LYS A 193 -1.34 -16.05 -20.32
CA LYS A 193 -1.08 -14.79 -19.60
C LYS A 193 0.17 -14.84 -18.71
N VAL A 194 0.46 -15.97 -18.12
CA VAL A 194 1.48 -16.13 -17.07
C VAL A 194 2.61 -17.07 -17.46
N GLY A 195 2.54 -17.68 -18.65
CA GLY A 195 3.51 -18.66 -19.12
C GLY A 195 4.95 -18.16 -19.25
N ASN A 196 5.16 -16.84 -19.29
CA ASN A 196 6.49 -16.23 -19.41
C ASN A 196 7.02 -15.64 -18.08
N ILE A 197 6.27 -15.77 -16.98
CA ILE A 197 6.74 -15.27 -15.68
C ILE A 197 7.98 -16.07 -15.26
N PRO A 198 9.08 -15.41 -14.86
CA PRO A 198 10.24 -16.08 -14.29
C PRO A 198 9.86 -16.90 -13.06
N VAL A 199 10.36 -18.15 -13.00
CA VAL A 199 10.18 -19.02 -11.85
C VAL A 199 11.56 -19.45 -11.34
N ILE A 200 11.78 -19.31 -10.05
CA ILE A 200 12.97 -19.82 -9.36
C ILE A 200 12.51 -20.90 -8.39
N PHE A 201 13.08 -22.08 -8.52
CA PHE A 201 12.83 -23.14 -7.56
C PHE A 201 13.60 -22.91 -6.27
N LEU A 202 12.91 -23.06 -5.17
CA LEU A 202 13.50 -23.17 -3.83
C LEU A 202 13.63 -24.65 -3.53
N THR A 203 14.82 -25.13 -3.29
CA THR A 203 15.06 -26.54 -2.96
C THR A 203 16.05 -26.65 -1.82
N GLY A 204 15.66 -27.39 -0.80
CA GLY A 204 16.54 -27.73 0.33
C GLY A 204 17.55 -28.83 0.01
N LYS A 205 17.38 -29.53 -1.15
CA LYS A 205 18.27 -30.59 -1.59
C LYS A 205 19.17 -30.07 -2.69
N GLY A 206 20.46 -29.94 -2.43
CA GLY A 206 21.51 -29.61 -3.42
C GLY A 206 21.75 -30.74 -4.43
N ASP A 207 20.69 -31.39 -4.90
CA ASP A 207 20.73 -32.54 -5.76
C ASP A 207 20.74 -32.11 -7.25
N ARG A 208 21.82 -32.46 -7.95
CA ARG A 208 22.01 -32.15 -9.37
C ARG A 208 20.94 -32.75 -10.28
N GLU A 209 20.31 -33.87 -9.89
CA GLU A 209 19.24 -34.51 -10.67
C GLU A 209 17.97 -33.71 -10.71
N SER A 210 17.60 -33.03 -9.56
CA SER A 210 16.43 -32.16 -9.49
C SER A 210 16.56 -30.92 -10.40
N VAL A 211 17.78 -30.38 -10.55
CA VAL A 211 18.04 -29.21 -11.41
C VAL A 211 17.95 -29.56 -12.90
N LEU A 212 18.37 -30.78 -13.30
CA LEU A 212 18.36 -31.22 -14.68
C LEU A 212 16.94 -31.51 -15.20
N GLN A 213 16.03 -32.01 -14.36
CA GLN A 213 14.63 -32.26 -14.73
C GLN A 213 13.83 -31.00 -15.09
N VAL A 214 14.28 -29.83 -14.64
CA VAL A 214 13.61 -28.54 -14.91
C VAL A 214 14.06 -27.88 -16.20
N LEU A 215 15.23 -28.27 -16.71
CA LEU A 215 15.85 -27.70 -17.92
C LEU A 215 15.55 -28.48 -19.22
N THR A 216 14.85 -29.58 -19.15
CA THR A 216 14.40 -30.39 -20.28
C THR A 216 12.90 -30.29 -20.49
#